data_de6067b07397834ae1d0191bfaf284c4
#
_entry.id   de6067b07397834ae1d0191bfaf284c4
#
_cell.length_a   1.000
_cell.length_b   1.000
_cell.length_c   1.000
_cell.angle_alpha   90.00
_cell.angle_beta   90.00
_cell.angle_gamma   90.00
#
_symmetry.space_group_name_H-M   'P 1'
#
loop_
_entity.id
_entity.type
_entity.pdbx_description
1 polymer ?
#
loop_
_entity_poly.entity_id
_entity_poly.type
_entity_poly.pdbx_seq_one_letter_code
_entity_poly.pdbx_strand_id
1 'polypeptide(L)'
;MMKKLIYIAGGNVSVLESQVLELLKFYHIKGIPLALIMGYRNTNEKGEIEKKLSNYSFLDVVWFKSYPTYQIFEFLTIRNIFSAVKKVKDWENSFFHVRSEHLGYLIKKMVIDQRLNNRILIDIRGVVYREIEFKYMRCSGIRKLLLKVQANYYQFFYKRLFDSRIVSQIVISSVSTPINEYIRKNYSNCKYRLC
;
A
#
# COMPACT_ATOMS: atom_id res chain seq x y z
N MET A 1 21.31 -6.24 15.43
CA MET A 1 21.31 -6.08 13.97
C MET A 1 20.06 -5.28 13.57
N MET A 2 20.21 -4.21 12.79
CA MET A 2 19.08 -3.37 12.39
C MET A 2 18.20 -4.13 11.38
N LYS A 3 16.89 -4.18 11.61
CA LYS A 3 15.98 -4.91 10.72
C LYS A 3 15.85 -4.16 9.39
N LYS A 4 15.78 -4.91 8.27
CA LYS A 4 15.54 -4.35 6.93
C LYS A 4 14.14 -3.75 6.82
N LEU A 5 14.02 -2.61 6.17
CA LEU A 5 12.76 -2.02 5.78
C LEU A 5 12.42 -2.40 4.34
N ILE A 6 11.28 -3.03 4.14
CA ILE A 6 10.72 -3.30 2.81
C ILE A 6 9.61 -2.30 2.56
N TYR A 7 9.89 -1.35 1.66
CA TYR A 7 8.90 -0.37 1.24
C TYR A 7 8.08 -0.92 0.08
N ILE A 8 6.75 -0.91 0.19
CA ILE A 8 5.84 -1.48 -0.82
C ILE A 8 4.94 -0.37 -1.36
N ALA A 9 5.04 -0.11 -2.66
CA ALA A 9 4.26 0.93 -3.34
C ALA A 9 3.60 0.41 -4.62
N GLY A 10 2.44 0.97 -4.95
CA GLY A 10 1.80 0.79 -6.25
C GLY A 10 2.41 1.71 -7.31
N GLY A 11 2.27 1.33 -8.58
CA GLY A 11 2.71 2.13 -9.70
C GLY A 11 1.85 3.38 -9.86
N ASN A 12 2.33 4.50 -9.36
CA ASN A 12 1.81 5.82 -9.69
C ASN A 12 3.00 6.74 -9.97
N VAL A 13 3.30 6.91 -11.24
CA VAL A 13 4.46 7.68 -11.72
C VAL A 13 4.44 9.13 -11.26
N SER A 14 3.24 9.74 -11.17
CA SER A 14 3.10 11.18 -10.86
C SER A 14 3.50 11.54 -9.44
N VAL A 15 3.38 10.63 -8.49
CA VAL A 15 3.70 10.86 -7.07
C VAL A 15 4.97 10.15 -6.61
N LEU A 16 5.63 9.42 -7.51
CA LEU A 16 6.78 8.59 -7.16
C LEU A 16 7.91 9.42 -6.57
N GLU A 17 8.33 10.47 -7.26
CA GLU A 17 9.48 11.30 -6.85
C GLU A 17 9.22 12.01 -5.52
N SER A 18 8.15 12.79 -5.44
CA SER A 18 7.87 13.66 -4.31
C SER A 18 7.47 12.94 -3.02
N GLN A 19 6.94 11.74 -3.12
CA GLN A 19 6.32 11.08 -1.95
C GLN A 19 6.90 9.72 -1.61
N VAL A 20 7.61 9.07 -2.54
CA VAL A 20 8.23 7.77 -2.32
C VAL A 20 9.74 7.90 -2.27
N LEU A 21 10.35 8.44 -3.35
CA LEU A 21 11.80 8.45 -3.47
C LEU A 21 12.48 9.36 -2.44
N GLU A 22 11.89 10.52 -2.13
CA GLU A 22 12.42 11.40 -1.07
C GLU A 22 12.39 10.72 0.31
N LEU A 23 11.33 9.98 0.62
CA LEU A 23 11.24 9.22 1.86
C LEU A 23 12.28 8.09 1.90
N LEU A 24 12.46 7.36 0.80
CA LEU A 24 13.47 6.29 0.71
C LEU A 24 14.89 6.84 0.81
N LYS A 25 15.16 8.00 0.20
CA LYS A 25 16.43 8.72 0.35
C LYS A 25 16.70 9.10 1.81
N PHE A 26 15.67 9.60 2.51
CA PHE A 26 15.79 9.88 3.94
C PHE A 26 16.15 8.62 4.75
N TYR A 27 15.50 7.48 4.49
CA TYR A 27 15.83 6.23 5.16
C TYR A 27 17.25 5.76 4.84
N HIS A 28 17.68 5.91 3.60
CA HIS A 28 19.05 5.59 3.19
C HIS A 28 20.10 6.43 3.94
N ILE A 29 19.89 7.76 4.00
CA ILE A 29 20.78 8.68 4.75
C ILE A 29 20.84 8.31 6.23
N LYS A 30 19.74 7.80 6.81
CA LYS A 30 19.71 7.29 8.19
C LYS A 30 20.34 5.91 8.37
N GLY A 31 20.93 5.34 7.34
CA GLY A 31 21.58 4.03 7.38
C GLY A 31 20.61 2.85 7.55
N ILE A 32 19.31 3.02 7.24
CA ILE A 32 18.32 1.95 7.32
C ILE A 32 18.46 1.04 6.10
N PRO A 33 18.72 -0.28 6.27
CA PRO A 33 18.75 -1.21 5.15
C PRO A 33 17.40 -1.27 4.43
N LEU A 34 17.38 -1.02 3.12
CA LEU A 34 16.15 -0.84 2.34
C LEU A 34 16.02 -1.89 1.23
N ALA A 35 14.77 -2.24 0.92
CA ALA A 35 14.36 -2.80 -0.37
C ALA A 35 13.05 -2.13 -0.81
N LEU A 36 12.89 -1.90 -2.09
CA LEU A 36 11.68 -1.36 -2.69
C LEU A 36 10.95 -2.44 -3.47
N ILE A 37 9.71 -2.73 -3.09
CA ILE A 37 8.81 -3.57 -3.87
C ILE A 37 7.83 -2.65 -4.60
N MET A 38 7.98 -2.59 -5.93
CA MET A 38 7.24 -1.66 -6.77
C MET A 38 6.23 -2.37 -7.67
N GLY A 39 4.96 -1.97 -7.56
CA GLY A 39 3.90 -2.46 -8.42
C GLY A 39 3.87 -1.75 -9.77
N TYR A 40 3.46 -2.47 -10.81
CA TYR A 40 3.20 -1.92 -12.15
C TYR A 40 1.99 -2.62 -12.78
N ARG A 41 1.26 -1.94 -13.67
CA ARG A 41 0.12 -2.51 -14.38
C ARG A 41 0.47 -3.00 -15.77
N ASN A 42 1.33 -2.26 -16.46
CA ASN A 42 1.77 -2.57 -17.82
C ASN A 42 3.25 -2.22 -18.01
N THR A 43 3.82 -2.63 -19.13
CA THR A 43 5.24 -2.45 -19.46
C THR A 43 5.64 -0.99 -19.61
N ASN A 44 4.75 -0.14 -20.14
CA ASN A 44 5.03 1.30 -20.30
C ASN A 44 5.17 1.99 -18.94
N GLU A 45 4.22 1.76 -18.02
CA GLU A 45 4.29 2.26 -16.65
C GLU A 45 5.56 1.79 -15.94
N LYS A 46 5.93 0.51 -16.11
CA LYS A 46 7.17 -0.04 -15.57
C LYS A 46 8.39 0.71 -16.10
N GLY A 47 8.48 0.90 -17.43
CA GLY A 47 9.59 1.63 -18.05
C GLY A 47 9.72 3.09 -17.60
N GLU A 48 8.60 3.79 -17.40
CA GLU A 48 8.60 5.15 -16.85
C GLU A 48 9.11 5.18 -15.41
N ILE A 49 8.70 4.21 -14.59
CA ILE A 49 9.17 4.08 -13.21
C ILE A 49 10.66 3.74 -13.19
N GLU A 50 11.12 2.82 -14.02
CA GLU A 50 12.55 2.44 -14.15
C GLU A 50 13.43 3.65 -14.49
N LYS A 51 13.00 4.49 -15.42
CA LYS A 51 13.72 5.74 -15.75
C LYS A 51 13.87 6.66 -14.53
N LYS A 52 12.84 6.79 -13.69
CA LYS A 52 12.91 7.61 -12.48
C LYS A 52 13.80 6.98 -11.42
N LEU A 53 13.79 5.65 -11.30
CA LEU A 53 14.60 4.91 -10.34
C LEU A 53 16.08 4.82 -10.71
N SER A 54 16.46 5.05 -11.97
CA SER A 54 17.85 4.94 -12.43
C SER A 54 18.84 5.83 -11.66
N ASN A 55 18.36 6.96 -11.13
CA ASN A 55 19.16 7.87 -10.29
C ASN A 55 19.30 7.45 -8.82
N TYR A 56 18.70 6.32 -8.43
CA TYR A 56 18.63 5.85 -7.04
C TYR A 56 19.30 4.47 -6.91
N SER A 57 20.59 4.40 -7.25
CA SER A 57 21.38 3.15 -7.30
C SER A 57 21.48 2.40 -5.95
N PHE A 58 21.17 3.07 -4.84
CA PHE A 58 21.13 2.46 -3.51
C PHE A 58 19.88 1.59 -3.25
N LEU A 59 18.89 1.61 -4.15
CA LEU A 59 17.64 0.85 -3.98
C LEU A 59 17.76 -0.54 -4.61
N ASP A 60 17.52 -1.57 -3.79
CA ASP A 60 17.22 -2.92 -4.27
C ASP A 60 15.74 -2.98 -4.65
N VAL A 61 15.44 -3.02 -5.96
CA VAL A 61 14.09 -2.91 -6.51
C VAL A 61 13.58 -4.27 -6.97
N VAL A 62 12.48 -4.72 -6.37
CA VAL A 62 11.76 -5.92 -6.79
C VAL A 62 10.39 -5.55 -7.34
N TRP A 63 10.04 -6.10 -8.49
CA TRP A 63 8.81 -5.78 -9.20
C TRP A 63 7.69 -6.77 -8.96
N PHE A 64 6.44 -6.28 -8.90
CA PHE A 64 5.26 -7.12 -8.97
C PHE A 64 4.22 -6.55 -9.93
N LYS A 65 3.54 -7.43 -10.66
CA LYS A 65 2.41 -7.03 -11.50
C LYS A 65 1.18 -6.80 -10.63
N SER A 66 0.62 -5.60 -10.66
CA SER A 66 -0.62 -5.24 -10.00
C SER A 66 -1.80 -5.34 -10.98
N TYR A 67 -2.98 -5.59 -10.42
CA TYR A 67 -4.23 -5.67 -11.18
C TYR A 67 -5.17 -4.53 -10.78
N PRO A 68 -6.21 -4.25 -11.57
CA PRO A 68 -7.23 -3.26 -11.19
C PRO A 68 -7.82 -3.53 -9.81
N THR A 69 -8.15 -2.46 -9.10
CA THR A 69 -8.63 -2.53 -7.71
C THR A 69 -10.09 -2.99 -7.66
N TYR A 70 -10.29 -4.30 -7.80
CA TYR A 70 -11.56 -5.01 -7.63
C TYR A 70 -11.33 -6.30 -6.86
N GLN A 71 -12.35 -6.75 -6.13
CA GLN A 71 -12.25 -7.92 -5.24
C GLN A 71 -11.78 -9.18 -5.98
N ILE A 72 -12.23 -9.39 -7.22
CA ILE A 72 -11.87 -10.57 -8.03
C ILE A 72 -10.36 -10.69 -8.31
N PHE A 73 -9.63 -9.58 -8.25
CA PHE A 73 -8.18 -9.55 -8.52
C PHE A 73 -7.31 -9.57 -7.25
N GLU A 74 -7.92 -9.58 -6.04
CA GLU A 74 -7.17 -9.60 -4.78
C GLU A 74 -6.15 -10.74 -4.73
N PHE A 75 -6.62 -11.96 -4.99
CA PHE A 75 -5.79 -13.15 -4.90
C PHE A 75 -4.56 -13.07 -5.82
N LEU A 76 -4.75 -12.63 -7.06
CA LEU A 76 -3.66 -12.51 -8.02
C LEU A 76 -2.65 -11.45 -7.58
N THR A 77 -3.13 -10.30 -7.10
CA THR A 77 -2.26 -9.23 -6.62
C THR A 77 -1.49 -9.67 -5.37
N ILE A 78 -2.15 -10.29 -4.39
CA ILE A 78 -1.50 -10.82 -3.17
C ILE A 78 -0.43 -11.85 -3.53
N ARG A 79 -0.73 -12.80 -4.42
CA ARG A 79 0.23 -13.81 -4.88
C ARG A 79 1.47 -13.18 -5.49
N ASN A 80 1.29 -12.15 -6.33
CA ASN A 80 2.41 -11.45 -6.96
C ASN A 80 3.23 -10.65 -5.97
N ILE A 81 2.59 -9.97 -5.00
CA ILE A 81 3.28 -9.27 -3.92
C ILE A 81 4.08 -10.26 -3.08
N PHE A 82 3.49 -11.38 -2.68
CA PHE A 82 4.17 -12.39 -1.86
C PHE A 82 5.36 -13.01 -2.59
N SER A 83 5.22 -13.29 -3.90
CA SER A 83 6.34 -13.72 -4.73
C SER A 83 7.48 -12.69 -4.79
N ALA A 84 7.15 -11.39 -4.84
CA ALA A 84 8.14 -10.32 -4.82
C ALA A 84 8.80 -10.19 -3.43
N VAL A 85 8.03 -10.26 -2.36
CA VAL A 85 8.54 -10.21 -0.97
C VAL A 85 9.58 -11.31 -0.74
N LYS A 86 9.32 -12.55 -1.19
CA LYS A 86 10.24 -13.69 -1.04
C LYS A 86 11.58 -13.52 -1.76
N LYS A 87 11.68 -12.63 -2.74
CA LYS A 87 12.95 -12.34 -3.42
C LYS A 87 13.85 -11.42 -2.61
N VAL A 88 13.32 -10.74 -1.61
CA VAL A 88 14.10 -9.87 -0.72
C VAL A 88 14.78 -10.71 0.34
N LYS A 89 16.11 -10.61 0.45
CA LYS A 89 16.88 -11.30 1.49
C LYS A 89 16.40 -10.89 2.88
N ASP A 90 16.23 -11.84 3.79
CA ASP A 90 15.81 -11.66 5.20
C ASP A 90 14.41 -11.02 5.36
N TRP A 91 13.54 -11.19 4.38
CA TRP A 91 12.21 -10.60 4.36
C TRP A 91 11.34 -10.99 5.57
N GLU A 92 11.51 -12.20 6.12
CA GLU A 92 10.73 -12.72 7.26
C GLU A 92 10.95 -11.89 8.54
N ASN A 93 12.14 -11.33 8.71
CA ASN A 93 12.51 -10.50 9.84
C ASN A 93 12.42 -8.98 9.55
N SER A 94 11.88 -8.61 8.39
CA SER A 94 11.81 -7.22 7.93
C SER A 94 10.56 -6.50 8.42
N PHE A 95 10.60 -5.16 8.39
CA PHE A 95 9.43 -4.30 8.54
C PHE A 95 8.84 -4.00 7.17
N PHE A 96 7.53 -4.04 7.06
CA PHE A 96 6.81 -3.60 5.86
C PHE A 96 6.32 -2.16 6.05
N HIS A 97 6.77 -1.24 5.20
CA HIS A 97 6.19 0.08 5.07
C HIS A 97 5.37 0.12 3.78
N VAL A 98 4.07 0.19 3.93
CA VAL A 98 3.13 0.03 2.81
C VAL A 98 2.46 1.36 2.51
N ARG A 99 2.60 1.81 1.29
CA ARG A 99 1.96 3.02 0.82
C ARG A 99 0.58 2.70 0.24
N SER A 100 -0.41 3.40 0.71
CA SER A 100 -1.83 3.33 0.42
C SER A 100 -2.63 2.29 1.22
N GLU A 101 -3.88 2.61 1.43
CA GLU A 101 -4.83 1.80 2.17
C GLU A 101 -5.15 0.46 1.49
N HIS A 102 -5.24 0.45 0.14
CA HIS A 102 -5.54 -0.78 -0.58
C HIS A 102 -4.38 -1.79 -0.48
N LEU A 103 -3.14 -1.34 -0.74
CA LEU A 103 -1.97 -2.20 -0.54
C LEU A 103 -1.82 -2.60 0.92
N GLY A 104 -2.08 -1.69 1.86
CA GLY A 104 -2.10 -1.99 3.29
C GLY A 104 -3.06 -3.12 3.64
N TYR A 105 -4.28 -3.10 3.09
CA TYR A 105 -5.25 -4.17 3.24
C TYR A 105 -4.74 -5.51 2.66
N LEU A 106 -4.18 -5.49 1.44
CA LEU A 106 -3.66 -6.70 0.79
C LEU A 106 -2.47 -7.30 1.57
N ILE A 107 -1.56 -6.46 2.07
CA ILE A 107 -0.42 -6.90 2.89
C ILE A 107 -0.90 -7.43 4.24
N LYS A 108 -1.85 -6.74 4.90
CA LYS A 108 -2.48 -7.27 6.13
C LYS A 108 -3.06 -8.66 5.89
N LYS A 109 -3.83 -8.83 4.82
CA LYS A 109 -4.42 -10.12 4.45
C LYS A 109 -3.33 -11.16 4.19
N MET A 110 -2.30 -10.83 3.43
CA MET A 110 -1.16 -11.72 3.18
C MET A 110 -0.48 -12.16 4.49
N VAL A 111 -0.22 -11.23 5.41
CA VAL A 111 0.44 -11.52 6.69
C VAL A 111 -0.43 -12.46 7.54
N ILE A 112 -1.75 -12.27 7.56
CA ILE A 112 -2.69 -13.16 8.26
C ILE A 112 -2.70 -14.55 7.62
N ASP A 113 -2.94 -14.63 6.32
CA ASP A 113 -3.13 -15.88 5.59
C ASP A 113 -1.86 -16.75 5.63
N GLN A 114 -0.69 -16.11 5.62
CA GLN A 114 0.62 -16.78 5.68
C GLN A 114 1.19 -16.90 7.10
N ARG A 115 0.47 -16.45 8.14
CA ARG A 115 0.88 -16.48 9.56
C ARG A 115 2.25 -15.83 9.81
N LEU A 116 2.50 -14.70 9.15
CA LEU A 116 3.77 -13.97 9.26
C LEU A 116 3.81 -13.10 10.52
N ASN A 117 5.03 -12.86 11.01
CA ASN A 117 5.28 -12.02 12.20
C ASN A 117 5.80 -10.61 11.85
N ASN A 118 5.77 -10.22 10.57
CA ASN A 118 6.24 -8.92 10.13
C ASN A 118 5.36 -7.80 10.71
N ARG A 119 6.02 -6.75 11.20
CA ARG A 119 5.34 -5.50 11.57
C ARG A 119 5.05 -4.69 10.32
N ILE A 120 3.90 -4.03 10.29
CA ILE A 120 3.42 -3.29 9.13
C ILE A 120 3.17 -1.85 9.54
N LEU A 121 3.76 -0.90 8.83
CA LEU A 121 3.38 0.50 8.82
C LEU A 121 2.57 0.77 7.56
N ILE A 122 1.34 1.24 7.71
CA ILE A 122 0.46 1.59 6.59
C ILE A 122 0.33 3.10 6.51
N ASP A 123 0.77 3.67 5.39
CA ASP A 123 0.72 5.10 5.14
C ASP A 123 -0.52 5.45 4.30
N ILE A 124 -1.53 6.05 4.96
CA ILE A 124 -2.81 6.42 4.35
C ILE A 124 -2.74 7.88 3.87
N ARG A 125 -2.97 8.07 2.58
CA ARG A 125 -2.84 9.37 1.90
C ARG A 125 -4.17 10.06 1.59
N GLY A 126 -5.29 9.36 1.73
CA GLY A 126 -6.60 9.90 1.43
C GLY A 126 -7.73 8.98 1.86
N VAL A 127 -8.96 9.37 1.60
CA VAL A 127 -10.15 8.55 1.77
C VAL A 127 -10.68 8.22 0.37
N VAL A 128 -9.94 7.33 -0.33
CA VAL A 128 -10.11 7.09 -1.78
C VAL A 128 -11.53 6.67 -2.16
N TYR A 129 -12.26 5.94 -1.32
CA TYR A 129 -13.63 5.58 -1.65
C TYR A 129 -14.56 6.81 -1.74
N ARG A 130 -14.31 7.88 -0.97
CA ARG A 130 -15.05 9.14 -1.07
C ARG A 130 -14.78 9.84 -2.39
N GLU A 131 -13.54 9.79 -2.86
CA GLU A 131 -13.17 10.34 -4.18
C GLU A 131 -13.87 9.56 -5.30
N ILE A 132 -13.97 8.23 -5.17
CA ILE A 132 -14.67 7.38 -6.14
C ILE A 132 -16.17 7.64 -6.10
N GLU A 133 -16.78 7.77 -4.92
CA GLU A 133 -18.19 8.15 -4.75
C GLU A 133 -18.49 9.49 -5.44
N PHE A 134 -17.63 10.48 -5.25
CA PHE A 134 -17.78 11.77 -5.91
C PHE A 134 -17.67 11.68 -7.44
N LYS A 135 -16.77 10.82 -7.96
CA LYS A 135 -16.63 10.55 -9.40
C LYS A 135 -17.87 9.85 -9.97
N TYR A 136 -18.38 8.82 -9.29
CA TYR A 136 -19.54 8.09 -9.80
C TYR A 136 -20.82 8.92 -9.80
N MET A 137 -20.99 9.86 -8.87
CA MET A 137 -22.13 10.77 -8.87
C MET A 137 -22.18 11.67 -10.10
N ARG A 138 -21.04 11.93 -10.74
CA ARG A 138 -20.88 12.77 -11.94
C ARG A 138 -20.83 11.98 -13.25
N CYS A 139 -20.91 10.66 -13.18
CA CYS A 139 -20.86 9.77 -14.35
C CYS A 139 -22.23 9.18 -14.66
N SER A 140 -22.40 8.71 -15.90
CA SER A 140 -23.59 7.98 -16.37
C SER A 140 -23.21 6.64 -17.00
N GLY A 141 -24.20 5.82 -17.31
CA GLY A 141 -24.03 4.55 -18.02
C GLY A 141 -23.15 3.53 -17.29
N ILE A 142 -22.49 2.69 -18.05
CA ILE A 142 -21.64 1.58 -17.56
C ILE A 142 -20.53 2.09 -16.63
N ARG A 143 -19.95 3.25 -16.94
CA ARG A 143 -18.89 3.84 -16.12
C ARG A 143 -19.37 4.13 -14.69
N LYS A 144 -20.60 4.62 -14.52
CA LYS A 144 -21.21 4.85 -13.20
C LYS A 144 -21.32 3.54 -12.41
N LEU A 145 -21.78 2.46 -13.08
CA LEU A 145 -21.91 1.15 -12.46
C LEU A 145 -20.55 0.62 -11.98
N LEU A 146 -19.53 0.67 -12.84
CA LEU A 146 -18.17 0.22 -12.50
C LEU A 146 -17.58 1.01 -11.31
N LEU A 147 -17.75 2.33 -11.29
CA LEU A 147 -17.28 3.17 -10.17
C LEU A 147 -18.05 2.85 -8.88
N LYS A 148 -19.36 2.55 -8.95
CA LYS A 148 -20.16 2.15 -7.79
C LYS A 148 -19.66 0.82 -7.21
N VAL A 149 -19.41 -0.17 -8.06
CA VAL A 149 -18.83 -1.47 -7.64
C VAL A 149 -17.47 -1.24 -6.97
N GLN A 150 -16.64 -0.40 -7.57
CA GLN A 150 -15.34 -0.05 -7.00
C GLN A 150 -15.46 0.65 -5.65
N ALA A 151 -16.36 1.64 -5.50
CA ALA A 151 -16.59 2.32 -4.23
C ALA A 151 -17.03 1.35 -3.11
N ASN A 152 -17.97 0.45 -3.43
CA ASN A 152 -18.42 -0.58 -2.49
C ASN A 152 -17.28 -1.51 -2.06
N TYR A 153 -16.42 -1.89 -3.00
CA TYR A 153 -15.23 -2.68 -2.69
C TYR A 153 -14.26 -1.92 -1.79
N TYR A 154 -14.04 -0.62 -2.03
CA TYR A 154 -13.20 0.21 -1.15
C TYR A 154 -13.79 0.32 0.26
N GLN A 155 -15.09 0.52 0.41
CA GLN A 155 -15.75 0.51 1.73
C GLN A 155 -15.59 -0.83 2.44
N PHE A 156 -15.70 -1.93 1.71
CA PHE A 156 -15.49 -3.28 2.25
C PHE A 156 -14.07 -3.46 2.79
N PHE A 157 -13.06 -3.15 1.99
CA PHE A 157 -11.69 -3.36 2.46
C PHE A 157 -11.27 -2.34 3.54
N TYR A 158 -11.80 -1.13 3.56
CA TYR A 158 -11.58 -0.21 4.69
C TYR A 158 -12.06 -0.82 6.00
N LYS A 159 -13.28 -1.37 6.04
CA LYS A 159 -13.77 -2.09 7.22
C LYS A 159 -12.84 -3.22 7.64
N ARG A 160 -12.34 -3.98 6.68
CA ARG A 160 -11.40 -5.09 6.92
C ARG A 160 -10.00 -4.62 7.31
N LEU A 161 -9.53 -3.54 6.73
CA LEU A 161 -8.25 -2.94 7.09
C LEU A 161 -8.25 -2.52 8.56
N PHE A 162 -9.32 -1.89 9.02
CA PHE A 162 -9.47 -1.40 10.39
C PHE A 162 -10.09 -2.42 11.37
N ASP A 163 -10.38 -3.64 10.95
CA ASP A 163 -10.82 -4.73 11.81
C ASP A 163 -9.68 -5.19 12.74
N SER A 164 -10.00 -5.38 14.05
CA SER A 164 -9.06 -5.51 15.15
C SER A 164 -8.23 -6.80 15.21
N ARG A 165 -8.39 -7.73 14.27
CA ARG A 165 -7.85 -9.10 14.38
C ARG A 165 -6.32 -9.23 14.40
N ILE A 166 -5.55 -8.16 14.05
CA ILE A 166 -4.09 -8.16 14.21
C ILE A 166 -3.61 -6.76 14.59
N VAL A 167 -3.91 -6.33 15.78
CA VAL A 167 -3.63 -4.96 16.22
C VAL A 167 -2.18 -4.74 16.64
N SER A 168 -1.51 -5.75 17.20
CA SER A 168 -0.17 -5.58 17.78
C SER A 168 0.95 -5.38 16.75
N GLN A 169 0.71 -5.73 15.49
CA GLN A 169 1.72 -5.69 14.42
C GLN A 169 1.52 -4.55 13.43
N ILE A 170 0.38 -3.81 13.51
CA ILE A 170 0.03 -2.79 12.52
C ILE A 170 0.05 -1.41 13.15
N VAL A 171 0.79 -0.50 12.52
CA VAL A 171 0.76 0.94 12.80
C VAL A 171 0.17 1.64 11.57
N ILE A 172 -0.73 2.56 11.78
CA ILE A 172 -1.31 3.38 10.71
C ILE A 172 -0.80 4.80 10.86
N SER A 173 -0.23 5.32 9.80
CA SER A 173 0.14 6.72 9.64
C SER A 173 -0.78 7.37 8.63
N SER A 174 -1.13 8.64 8.84
CA SER A 174 -1.81 9.44 7.84
C SER A 174 -1.13 10.79 7.65
N VAL A 175 -1.34 11.37 6.48
CA VAL A 175 -0.71 12.64 6.10
C VAL A 175 -1.37 13.87 6.71
N SER A 176 -2.53 13.72 7.34
CA SER A 176 -3.25 14.90 7.88
C SER A 176 -4.18 14.56 9.04
N THR A 177 -4.35 15.53 9.94
CA THR A 177 -5.30 15.45 11.05
C THR A 177 -6.74 15.13 10.61
N PRO A 178 -7.30 15.72 9.55
CA PRO A 178 -8.65 15.38 9.09
C PRO A 178 -8.81 13.91 8.70
N ILE A 179 -7.81 13.28 8.10
CA ILE A 179 -7.85 11.85 7.79
C ILE A 179 -7.83 11.01 9.07
N ASN A 180 -7.00 11.38 10.05
CA ASN A 180 -6.98 10.72 11.36
C ASN A 180 -8.32 10.81 12.08
N GLU A 181 -8.92 12.00 12.11
CA GLU A 181 -10.24 12.22 12.70
C GLU A 181 -11.32 11.41 12.00
N TYR A 182 -11.29 11.38 10.67
CA TYR A 182 -12.20 10.55 9.89
C TYR A 182 -12.08 9.07 10.25
N ILE A 183 -10.86 8.54 10.35
CA ILE A 183 -10.59 7.15 10.72
C ILE A 183 -11.11 6.88 12.13
N ARG A 184 -10.80 7.73 13.10
CA ARG A 184 -11.27 7.59 14.51
C ARG A 184 -12.78 7.59 14.61
N LYS A 185 -13.45 8.50 13.90
CA LYS A 185 -14.91 8.64 13.93
C LYS A 185 -15.64 7.44 13.32
N ASN A 186 -15.13 6.88 12.23
CA ASN A 186 -15.83 5.85 11.46
C ASN A 186 -15.40 4.43 11.83
N TYR A 187 -14.25 4.28 12.50
CA TYR A 187 -13.65 2.99 12.85
C TYR A 187 -13.17 2.99 14.32
N SER A 188 -14.02 3.45 15.24
CA SER A 188 -13.73 3.66 16.67
C SER A 188 -13.27 2.41 17.42
N ASN A 189 -13.60 1.22 16.93
CA ASN A 189 -13.13 -0.06 17.49
C ASN A 189 -11.68 -0.39 17.12
N CYS A 190 -11.01 0.50 16.41
CA CYS A 190 -9.63 0.31 15.99
C CYS A 190 -8.66 0.65 17.12
N LYS A 191 -7.98 -0.34 17.64
CA LYS A 191 -6.87 -0.18 18.59
C LYS A 191 -5.54 0.13 17.86
N TYR A 192 -5.55 0.98 16.84
CA TYR A 192 -4.33 1.36 16.12
C TYR A 192 -3.62 2.52 16.80
N ARG A 193 -2.29 2.52 16.75
CA ARG A 193 -1.53 3.75 16.95
C ARG A 193 -1.67 4.59 15.68
N LEU A 194 -2.39 5.69 15.79
CA LEU A 194 -2.40 6.74 14.78
C LEU A 194 -1.23 7.67 15.11
N CYS A 195 -0.29 7.77 14.19
CA CYS A 195 0.85 8.70 14.23
C CYS A 195 0.58 9.87 13.31
#